data_a3a3d288097003e4d106cb4adb38c63b
#
_entry.id   a3a3d288097003e4d106cb4adb38c63b
#
_cell.length_a   1.000
_cell.length_b   1.000
_cell.length_c   1.000
_cell.angle_alpha   90.00
_cell.angle_beta   90.00
_cell.angle_gamma   90.00
#
_symmetry.space_group_name_H-M   'P 1'
#
loop_
_entity.id
_entity.type
_entity.pdbx_description
1 polymer ?
#
loop_
_entity_poly.entity_id
_entity_poly.type
_entity_poly.pdbx_seq_one_letter_code
_entity_poly.pdbx_strand_id
1 'polypeptide(L)'
;MGLFSALMVLVAWRMLRRKPQSGPMQYAGAGAQGSPPNISNIFGGGAAAPAATVSRFPPGFDAEQFARHAKLNFMQLQAANDRHDLSTMRDFMTSELYAEIESQVAAAGNAPQETAVVTLNAEVLEVVTEGEAYVASVRFSGAIREAADALPESFSEVWHLEKPINGNTGWLISGIQQD
;
A
#
# COMPACT_ATOMS: atom_id res chain seq x y z
N MET A 1 -18.50 -7.52 19.91
CA MET A 1 -17.57 -8.10 18.93
C MET A 1 -17.89 -7.43 17.60
N GLY A 2 -17.17 -6.34 17.30
CA GLY A 2 -17.38 -5.57 16.10
C GLY A 2 -17.04 -6.42 14.88
N LEU A 3 -17.98 -6.57 13.97
CA LEU A 3 -17.72 -7.00 12.62
C LEU A 3 -16.97 -5.83 11.95
N PHE A 4 -15.64 -5.77 12.12
CA PHE A 4 -14.80 -4.94 11.30
C PHE A 4 -15.29 -5.08 9.86
N SER A 5 -15.44 -3.95 9.19
CA SER A 5 -15.83 -3.87 7.80
C SER A 5 -15.19 -5.02 7.03
N ALA A 6 -15.97 -6.08 6.79
CA ALA A 6 -15.46 -7.39 6.34
C ALA A 6 -14.68 -7.30 5.03
N LEU A 7 -14.86 -6.18 4.32
CA LEU A 7 -14.18 -5.87 3.08
C LEU A 7 -12.70 -5.56 3.28
N MET A 8 -12.36 -4.81 4.35
CA MET A 8 -10.98 -4.39 4.62
C MET A 8 -10.14 -5.51 5.25
N VAL A 9 -10.73 -6.31 6.12
CA VAL A 9 -10.02 -7.37 6.87
C VAL A 9 -9.70 -8.59 6.01
N LEU A 10 -10.58 -8.96 5.06
CA LEU A 10 -10.38 -10.18 4.25
C LEU A 10 -9.38 -9.97 3.10
N VAL A 11 -9.28 -8.77 2.55
CA VAL A 11 -8.27 -8.45 1.52
C VAL A 11 -6.86 -8.52 2.12
N ALA A 12 -6.67 -8.00 3.33
CA ALA A 12 -5.40 -8.04 4.03
C ALA A 12 -4.92 -9.45 4.33
N TRP A 13 -5.82 -10.34 4.73
CA TRP A 13 -5.44 -11.70 5.13
C TRP A 13 -4.97 -12.58 3.97
N ARG A 14 -5.44 -12.32 2.76
CA ARG A 14 -5.11 -13.12 1.58
C ARG A 14 -3.82 -12.64 0.90
N MET A 15 -3.49 -11.35 0.96
CA MET A 15 -2.22 -10.82 0.44
C MET A 15 -1.01 -11.23 1.28
N LEU A 16 -1.18 -11.42 2.59
CA LEU A 16 -0.11 -11.96 3.45
C LEU A 16 0.32 -13.38 3.06
N ARG A 17 -0.47 -14.11 2.25
CA ARG A 17 -0.13 -15.45 1.75
C ARG A 17 0.64 -15.47 0.43
N ARG A 18 0.77 -14.36 -0.26
CA ARG A 18 1.71 -14.24 -1.38
C ARG A 18 3.10 -13.93 -0.82
N LYS A 19 3.78 -14.97 -0.36
CA LYS A 19 5.22 -14.89 -0.06
C LYS A 19 5.92 -14.39 -1.32
N PRO A 20 6.76 -13.34 -1.25
CA PRO A 20 7.71 -13.08 -2.30
C PRO A 20 8.58 -14.34 -2.43
N GLN A 21 8.61 -14.95 -3.58
CA GLN A 21 9.53 -16.05 -3.90
C GLN A 21 10.92 -15.44 -4.00
N SER A 22 11.56 -15.20 -2.86
CA SER A 22 12.99 -15.01 -2.78
C SER A 22 13.62 -16.36 -3.10
N GLY A 23 14.04 -16.53 -4.34
CA GLY A 23 14.88 -17.63 -4.74
C GLY A 23 16.13 -17.67 -3.85
N PRO A 24 16.60 -18.86 -3.45
CA PRO A 24 17.80 -18.96 -2.64
C PRO A 24 18.99 -18.47 -3.47
N MET A 25 19.62 -17.38 -3.06
CA MET A 25 20.97 -17.05 -3.51
C MET A 25 21.90 -18.16 -3.00
N GLN A 26 22.28 -19.05 -3.89
CA GLN A 26 23.37 -20.00 -3.66
C GLN A 26 24.67 -19.20 -3.56
N TYR A 27 25.14 -18.97 -2.35
CA TYR A 27 26.50 -18.53 -2.11
C TYR A 27 27.41 -19.75 -2.20
N ALA A 28 28.12 -19.89 -3.32
CA ALA A 28 29.16 -20.86 -3.46
C ALA A 28 30.37 -20.42 -2.62
N GLY A 29 30.52 -21.00 -1.44
CA GLY A 29 31.69 -20.85 -0.61
C GLY A 29 32.81 -21.70 -1.17
N ALA A 30 33.87 -21.10 -1.72
CA ALA A 30 35.16 -21.73 -1.92
C ALA A 30 36.04 -21.36 -0.73
N GLY A 31 36.44 -22.38 0.03
CA GLY A 31 37.39 -22.24 1.12
C GLY A 31 38.81 -21.97 0.62
N ALA A 32 39.52 -21.08 1.28
CA ALA A 32 40.99 -21.08 1.33
C ALA A 32 41.41 -20.47 2.66
N GLN A 33 42.14 -21.27 3.43
CA GLN A 33 42.89 -20.87 4.60
C GLN A 33 44.03 -19.94 4.20
N GLY A 34 44.19 -18.81 4.89
CA GLY A 34 45.34 -17.94 4.78
C GLY A 34 45.35 -16.93 5.93
N SER A 35 46.37 -17.03 6.76
CA SER A 35 46.67 -16.24 7.94
C SER A 35 46.76 -14.74 7.65
N PRO A 36 46.53 -13.85 8.65
CA PRO A 36 46.43 -12.41 8.46
C PRO A 36 47.80 -11.72 8.38
N PRO A 37 48.02 -10.75 7.51
CA PRO A 37 49.03 -9.72 7.73
C PRO A 37 48.38 -8.51 8.43
N ASN A 38 48.98 -8.18 9.52
CA ASN A 38 48.84 -6.93 10.27
C ASN A 38 49.36 -5.78 9.41
N ILE A 39 48.52 -4.82 9.09
CA ILE A 39 48.96 -3.50 8.60
C ILE A 39 48.22 -2.40 9.39
N SER A 40 49.02 -1.85 10.30
CA SER A 40 48.71 -0.57 10.98
C SER A 40 48.85 0.60 9.99
N ASN A 41 47.92 1.52 10.11
CA ASN A 41 48.02 2.94 9.74
C ASN A 41 48.28 3.31 8.28
N ILE A 42 47.21 3.75 7.63
CA ILE A 42 47.29 4.96 6.79
C ILE A 42 46.09 5.87 7.13
N PHE A 43 46.40 6.94 7.80
CA PHE A 43 45.58 8.12 7.92
C PHE A 43 45.42 8.68 6.50
N GLY A 44 44.23 8.55 5.93
CA GLY A 44 43.83 9.18 4.69
C GLY A 44 42.38 9.59 4.81
N GLY A 45 42.13 10.86 5.06
CA GLY A 45 40.80 11.43 5.07
C GLY A 45 40.15 11.28 3.70
N GLY A 46 39.38 10.24 3.55
CA GLY A 46 38.41 10.11 2.47
C GLY A 46 37.11 10.75 2.93
N ALA A 47 36.78 11.91 2.37
CA ALA A 47 35.43 12.47 2.52
C ALA A 47 34.46 11.37 2.08
N ALA A 48 33.62 10.90 3.02
CA ALA A 48 32.52 10.02 2.71
C ALA A 48 31.67 10.75 1.68
N ALA A 49 31.60 10.20 0.46
CA ALA A 49 30.66 10.68 -0.53
C ALA A 49 29.26 10.61 0.12
N PRO A 50 28.45 11.66 0.02
CA PRO A 50 27.10 11.62 0.56
C PRO A 50 26.40 10.41 -0.08
N ALA A 51 25.91 9.50 0.75
CA ALA A 51 25.08 8.40 0.30
C ALA A 51 23.95 9.03 -0.53
N ALA A 52 23.90 8.70 -1.81
CA ALA A 52 22.82 9.17 -2.68
C ALA A 52 21.52 8.76 -2.00
N THR A 53 20.78 9.73 -1.47
CA THR A 53 19.44 9.49 -0.97
C THR A 53 18.60 9.10 -2.18
N VAL A 54 18.32 7.82 -2.30
CA VAL A 54 17.40 7.32 -3.33
C VAL A 54 16.09 8.05 -3.07
N SER A 55 15.71 8.92 -4.00
CA SER A 55 14.46 9.65 -3.90
C SER A 55 13.32 8.63 -3.87
N ARG A 56 12.47 8.71 -2.86
CA ARG A 56 11.27 7.86 -2.76
C ARG A 56 10.22 8.18 -3.81
N PHE A 57 10.43 9.27 -4.56
CA PHE A 57 9.47 9.78 -5.53
C PHE A 57 10.16 10.06 -6.87
N PRO A 58 9.48 9.82 -7.99
CA PRO A 58 9.94 10.25 -9.32
C PRO A 58 10.10 11.78 -9.39
N PRO A 59 10.98 12.30 -10.26
CA PRO A 59 11.09 13.73 -10.48
C PRO A 59 9.74 14.36 -10.86
N GLY A 60 9.39 15.45 -10.20
CA GLY A 60 8.13 16.17 -10.45
C GLY A 60 6.87 15.57 -9.82
N PHE A 61 6.98 14.51 -9.04
CA PHE A 61 5.85 13.96 -8.30
C PHE A 61 5.53 14.82 -7.07
N ASP A 62 4.30 15.32 -6.99
CA ASP A 62 3.79 16.08 -5.86
C ASP A 62 3.07 15.15 -4.87
N ALA A 63 3.79 14.71 -3.84
CA ALA A 63 3.28 13.79 -2.84
C ALA A 63 2.13 14.38 -2.01
N GLU A 64 2.15 15.70 -1.75
CA GLU A 64 1.08 16.34 -0.97
C GLU A 64 -0.22 16.43 -1.78
N GLN A 65 -0.13 16.82 -3.04
CA GLN A 65 -1.28 16.85 -3.93
C GLN A 65 -1.85 15.45 -4.11
N PHE A 66 -0.98 14.45 -4.28
CA PHE A 66 -1.38 13.06 -4.39
C PHE A 66 -2.12 12.57 -3.14
N ALA A 67 -1.58 12.85 -1.94
CA ALA A 67 -2.21 12.48 -0.69
C ALA A 67 -3.60 13.13 -0.51
N ARG A 68 -3.76 14.39 -0.93
CA ARG A 68 -5.08 15.06 -0.90
C ARG A 68 -6.10 14.35 -1.79
N HIS A 69 -5.73 13.98 -3.01
CA HIS A 69 -6.60 13.24 -3.93
C HIS A 69 -6.88 11.83 -3.40
N ALA A 70 -5.88 11.17 -2.84
CA ALA A 70 -6.03 9.85 -2.25
C ALA A 70 -7.05 9.83 -1.11
N LYS A 71 -7.09 10.87 -0.25
CA LYS A 71 -8.13 11.02 0.79
C LYS A 71 -9.53 11.14 0.20
N LEU A 72 -9.69 11.92 -0.86
CA LEU A 72 -11.00 12.06 -1.53
C LEU A 72 -11.46 10.71 -2.11
N ASN A 73 -10.56 9.99 -2.76
CA ASN A 73 -10.85 8.67 -3.31
C ASN A 73 -11.20 7.66 -2.20
N PHE A 74 -10.48 7.71 -1.07
CA PHE A 74 -10.80 6.89 0.10
C PHE A 74 -12.24 7.12 0.58
N MET A 75 -12.62 8.38 0.76
CA MET A 75 -13.98 8.73 1.22
C MET A 75 -15.06 8.32 0.21
N GLN A 76 -14.80 8.49 -1.10
CA GLN A 76 -15.73 8.08 -2.15
C GLN A 76 -15.90 6.56 -2.19
N LEU A 77 -14.79 5.83 -2.07
CA LEU A 77 -14.80 4.37 -2.06
C LEU A 77 -15.52 3.83 -0.81
N GLN A 78 -15.29 4.45 0.35
CA GLN A 78 -15.98 4.08 1.58
C GLN A 78 -17.49 4.28 1.45
N ALA A 79 -17.92 5.42 0.92
CA ALA A 79 -19.34 5.70 0.67
C ALA A 79 -19.96 4.76 -0.39
N ALA A 80 -19.21 4.35 -1.40
CA ALA A 80 -19.65 3.36 -2.38
C ALA A 80 -19.80 1.98 -1.74
N ASN A 81 -18.84 1.60 -0.89
CA ASN A 81 -18.90 0.35 -0.13
C ASN A 81 -20.14 0.28 0.77
N ASP A 82 -20.43 1.32 1.52
CA ASP A 82 -21.61 1.38 2.40
C ASP A 82 -22.93 1.22 1.65
N ARG A 83 -22.97 1.69 0.39
CA ARG A 83 -24.14 1.54 -0.49
C ARG A 83 -24.11 0.25 -1.34
N HIS A 84 -23.07 -0.56 -1.22
CA HIS A 84 -22.81 -1.73 -2.11
C HIS A 84 -22.82 -1.33 -3.59
N ASP A 85 -22.31 -0.14 -3.91
CA ASP A 85 -22.22 0.39 -5.26
C ASP A 85 -20.96 -0.17 -5.96
N LEU A 86 -21.07 -1.40 -6.42
CA LEU A 86 -20.00 -2.11 -7.11
C LEU A 86 -19.56 -1.41 -8.39
N SER A 87 -20.44 -0.67 -9.05
CA SER A 87 -20.10 0.05 -10.28
C SER A 87 -19.11 1.17 -10.01
N THR A 88 -19.38 1.99 -8.99
CA THR A 88 -18.45 3.03 -8.55
C THR A 88 -17.15 2.43 -8.03
N MET A 89 -17.20 1.35 -7.25
CA MET A 89 -15.99 0.70 -6.73
C MET A 89 -15.07 0.22 -7.84
N ARG A 90 -15.63 -0.29 -8.94
CA ARG A 90 -14.87 -0.76 -10.10
C ARG A 90 -14.00 0.31 -10.74
N ASP A 91 -14.45 1.57 -10.73
CA ASP A 91 -13.73 2.67 -11.37
C ASP A 91 -12.46 3.08 -10.61
N PHE A 92 -12.34 2.66 -9.35
CA PHE A 92 -11.20 2.98 -8.49
C PHE A 92 -10.12 1.89 -8.39
N MET A 93 -10.36 0.71 -8.92
CA MET A 93 -9.47 -0.43 -8.70
C MET A 93 -9.18 -1.25 -9.95
N THR A 94 -8.10 -2.03 -9.88
CA THR A 94 -7.78 -2.98 -10.95
C THR A 94 -8.83 -4.06 -11.05
N SER A 95 -8.94 -4.70 -12.21
CA SER A 95 -9.89 -5.79 -12.44
C SER A 95 -9.68 -6.97 -11.49
N GLU A 96 -8.43 -7.23 -11.11
CA GLU A 96 -8.06 -8.30 -10.19
C GLU A 96 -8.56 -8.03 -8.78
N LEU A 97 -8.32 -6.81 -8.27
CA LEU A 97 -8.79 -6.40 -6.95
C LEU A 97 -10.32 -6.32 -6.93
N TYR A 98 -10.93 -5.78 -7.99
CA TYR A 98 -12.39 -5.70 -8.10
C TYR A 98 -13.05 -7.08 -8.01
N ALA A 99 -12.57 -8.08 -8.77
CA ALA A 99 -13.13 -9.43 -8.74
C ALA A 99 -13.04 -10.08 -7.34
N GLU A 100 -11.99 -9.77 -6.59
CA GLU A 100 -11.84 -10.23 -5.22
C GLU A 100 -12.86 -9.57 -4.29
N ILE A 101 -13.02 -8.26 -4.39
CA ILE A 101 -13.97 -7.48 -3.58
C ILE A 101 -15.43 -7.86 -3.92
N GLU A 102 -15.76 -7.99 -5.21
CA GLU A 102 -17.10 -8.42 -5.65
C GLU A 102 -17.48 -9.78 -5.03
N SER A 103 -16.56 -10.73 -5.03
CA SER A 103 -16.77 -12.03 -4.39
C SER A 103 -17.00 -11.93 -2.89
N GLN A 104 -16.32 -10.99 -2.20
CA GLN A 104 -16.46 -10.80 -0.76
C GLN A 104 -17.77 -10.09 -0.42
N VAL A 105 -18.16 -9.07 -1.18
CA VAL A 105 -19.44 -8.37 -1.00
C VAL A 105 -20.60 -9.36 -1.20
N ALA A 106 -20.52 -10.22 -2.23
CA ALA A 106 -21.52 -11.25 -2.45
C ALA A 106 -21.62 -12.25 -1.28
N ALA A 107 -20.51 -12.58 -0.64
CA ALA A 107 -20.47 -13.49 0.50
C ALA A 107 -20.94 -12.84 1.82
N ALA A 108 -20.75 -11.53 1.97
CA ALA A 108 -21.11 -10.79 3.19
C ALA A 108 -22.62 -10.52 3.32
N GLY A 109 -23.38 -10.57 2.21
CA GLY A 109 -24.80 -10.24 2.18
C GLY A 109 -25.07 -8.75 2.12
N ASN A 110 -26.37 -8.39 2.08
CA ASN A 110 -26.84 -7.01 1.88
C ASN A 110 -27.13 -6.25 3.18
N ALA A 111 -26.44 -6.52 4.27
CA ALA A 111 -26.63 -5.76 5.50
C ALA A 111 -26.20 -4.31 5.26
N PRO A 112 -27.06 -3.30 5.52
CA PRO A 112 -26.67 -1.92 5.36
C PRO A 112 -25.54 -1.57 6.31
N GLN A 113 -24.53 -0.90 5.79
CA GLN A 113 -23.40 -0.36 6.56
C GLN A 113 -23.46 1.15 6.52
N GLU A 114 -23.06 1.78 7.60
CA GLU A 114 -22.93 3.23 7.70
C GLU A 114 -21.61 3.53 8.40
N THR A 115 -20.58 3.81 7.60
CA THR A 115 -19.25 4.11 8.13
C THR A 115 -19.01 5.60 8.14
N ALA A 116 -18.84 6.17 9.34
CA ALA A 116 -18.42 7.56 9.49
C ALA A 116 -16.92 7.67 9.66
N VAL A 117 -16.26 8.34 8.73
CA VAL A 117 -14.84 8.70 8.84
C VAL A 117 -14.73 9.88 9.80
N VAL A 118 -14.19 9.64 11.01
CA VAL A 118 -14.02 10.65 12.05
C VAL A 118 -12.76 11.47 11.82
N THR A 119 -11.64 10.79 11.56
CA THR A 119 -10.37 11.40 11.15
C THR A 119 -9.72 10.58 10.05
N LEU A 120 -9.04 11.26 9.12
CA LEU A 120 -8.34 10.61 8.01
C LEU A 120 -7.05 11.34 7.71
N ASN A 121 -5.93 10.62 7.78
CA ASN A 121 -4.62 11.03 7.29
C ASN A 121 -4.22 10.14 6.11
N ALA A 122 -3.47 10.72 5.17
CA ALA A 122 -2.85 9.99 4.09
C ALA A 122 -1.40 10.44 3.95
N GLU A 123 -0.50 9.49 3.86
CA GLU A 123 0.93 9.69 3.67
C GLU A 123 1.41 8.85 2.50
N VAL A 124 2.01 9.49 1.49
CA VAL A 124 2.65 8.76 0.40
C VAL A 124 4.00 8.26 0.90
N LEU A 125 4.16 6.95 1.00
CA LEU A 125 5.39 6.32 1.50
C LEU A 125 6.47 6.31 0.43
N GLU A 126 6.09 5.92 -0.79
CA GLU A 126 7.00 5.83 -1.94
C GLU A 126 6.21 5.74 -3.24
N VAL A 127 6.88 6.03 -4.34
CA VAL A 127 6.43 5.72 -5.70
C VAL A 127 7.58 5.08 -6.44
N VAL A 128 7.40 3.84 -6.83
CA VAL A 128 8.41 3.05 -7.55
C VAL A 128 7.94 2.71 -8.96
N THR A 129 8.86 2.33 -9.81
CA THR A 129 8.55 1.80 -11.15
C THR A 129 8.65 0.28 -11.08
N GLU A 130 7.56 -0.40 -11.40
CA GLU A 130 7.49 -1.86 -11.50
C GLU A 130 7.02 -2.26 -12.89
N GLY A 131 7.92 -2.84 -13.68
CA GLY A 131 7.64 -3.18 -15.07
C GLY A 131 7.24 -1.96 -15.89
N GLU A 132 6.02 -1.95 -16.41
CA GLU A 132 5.47 -0.86 -17.21
C GLU A 132 4.49 0.06 -16.43
N ALA A 133 4.53 0.01 -15.11
CA ALA A 133 3.67 0.81 -14.24
C ALA A 133 4.45 1.57 -13.17
N TYR A 134 3.91 2.70 -12.75
CA TYR A 134 4.23 3.30 -11.45
C TYR A 134 3.36 2.66 -10.38
N VAL A 135 3.96 2.35 -9.23
CA VAL A 135 3.25 1.85 -8.05
C VAL A 135 3.49 2.81 -6.89
N ALA A 136 2.42 3.40 -6.40
CA ALA A 136 2.44 4.29 -5.24
C ALA A 136 1.93 3.54 -4.01
N SER A 137 2.68 3.59 -2.91
CA SER A 137 2.25 3.08 -1.61
C SER A 137 1.79 4.25 -0.75
N VAL A 138 0.54 4.22 -0.31
CA VAL A 138 -0.07 5.27 0.51
C VAL A 138 -0.59 4.67 1.81
N ARG A 139 -0.09 5.18 2.93
CA ARG A 139 -0.62 4.85 4.25
C ARG A 139 -1.82 5.74 4.55
N PHE A 140 -2.95 5.12 4.85
CA PHE A 140 -4.11 5.77 5.44
C PHE A 140 -4.19 5.42 6.92
N SER A 141 -4.42 6.42 7.75
CA SER A 141 -4.61 6.22 9.19
C SER A 141 -5.64 7.20 9.74
N GLY A 142 -6.28 6.81 10.80
CA GLY A 142 -7.29 7.66 11.41
C GLY A 142 -8.21 6.90 12.34
N ALA A 143 -9.45 7.37 12.41
CA ALA A 143 -10.51 6.73 13.18
C ALA A 143 -11.80 6.70 12.35
N ILE A 144 -12.46 5.57 12.39
CA ILE A 144 -13.76 5.32 11.76
C ILE A 144 -14.76 4.88 12.84
N ARG A 145 -16.03 5.08 12.54
CA ARG A 145 -17.14 4.61 13.36
C ARG A 145 -18.12 3.85 12.46
N GLU A 146 -18.35 2.59 12.78
CA GLU A 146 -19.11 1.67 11.93
C GLU A 146 -20.63 1.73 12.13
N ALA A 147 -21.09 2.40 13.18
CA ALA A 147 -22.50 2.65 13.44
C ALA A 147 -22.67 3.97 14.22
N ALA A 148 -23.85 4.56 14.17
CA ALA A 148 -24.12 5.87 14.78
C ALA A 148 -23.86 5.91 16.30
N ASP A 149 -24.04 4.79 16.98
CA ASP A 149 -23.87 4.61 18.44
C ASP A 149 -22.55 3.89 18.80
N ALA A 150 -21.75 3.49 17.81
CA ALA A 150 -20.45 2.85 18.05
C ALA A 150 -19.39 3.88 18.48
N LEU A 151 -18.41 3.43 19.24
CA LEU A 151 -17.21 4.23 19.52
C LEU A 151 -16.30 4.25 18.30
N PRO A 152 -15.60 5.38 18.05
CA PRO A 152 -14.59 5.41 17.00
C PRO A 152 -13.46 4.41 17.25
N GLU A 153 -13.08 3.68 16.21
CA GLU A 153 -11.95 2.75 16.23
C GLU A 153 -10.83 3.26 15.33
N SER A 154 -9.58 3.12 15.80
CA SER A 154 -8.41 3.51 15.03
C SER A 154 -8.12 2.47 13.95
N PHE A 155 -7.70 2.94 12.77
CA PHE A 155 -7.25 2.08 11.69
C PHE A 155 -5.93 2.59 11.10
N SER A 156 -5.16 1.70 10.51
CA SER A 156 -3.99 2.01 9.68
C SER A 156 -3.88 0.97 8.57
N GLU A 157 -3.81 1.46 7.33
CA GLU A 157 -3.78 0.63 6.12
C GLU A 157 -2.81 1.21 5.11
N VAL A 158 -2.15 0.37 4.35
CA VAL A 158 -1.36 0.77 3.18
C VAL A 158 -2.07 0.32 1.92
N TRP A 159 -2.39 1.28 1.06
CA TRP A 159 -2.96 1.02 -0.25
C TRP A 159 -1.89 1.13 -1.32
N HIS A 160 -1.86 0.17 -2.22
CA HIS A 160 -1.02 0.18 -3.40
C HIS A 160 -1.87 0.63 -4.58
N LEU A 161 -1.42 1.72 -5.23
CA LEU A 161 -2.07 2.27 -6.41
C LEU A 161 -1.12 2.13 -7.59
N GLU A 162 -1.62 1.66 -8.71
CA GLU A 162 -0.82 1.52 -9.93
C GLU A 162 -1.35 2.41 -11.05
N LYS A 163 -0.42 2.88 -11.88
CA LYS A 163 -0.70 3.66 -13.08
C LYS A 163 0.26 3.25 -14.19
N PRO A 164 -0.22 2.84 -15.36
CA PRO A 164 0.64 2.56 -16.50
C PRO A 164 1.52 3.77 -16.86
N ILE A 165 2.81 3.54 -17.16
CA ILE A 165 3.74 4.57 -17.60
C ILE A 165 3.28 5.11 -18.95
N ASN A 166 2.85 4.20 -19.84
CA ASN A 166 2.35 4.51 -21.17
C ASN A 166 0.84 4.25 -21.19
N GLY A 167 0.03 5.30 -21.06
CA GLY A 167 -1.44 5.16 -21.06
C GLY A 167 -2.16 6.38 -20.52
N ASN A 168 -3.47 6.42 -20.73
CA ASN A 168 -4.33 7.50 -20.29
C ASN A 168 -5.18 7.15 -19.05
N THR A 169 -4.97 5.96 -18.46
CA THR A 169 -5.67 5.57 -17.25
C THR A 169 -5.13 6.32 -16.04
N GLY A 170 -6.01 6.62 -15.11
CA GLY A 170 -5.63 7.19 -13.80
C GLY A 170 -4.94 6.16 -12.90
N TRP A 171 -4.72 6.54 -11.66
CA TRP A 171 -4.25 5.64 -10.61
C TRP A 171 -5.39 4.73 -10.16
N LEU A 172 -5.14 3.42 -10.17
CA LEU A 172 -6.08 2.39 -9.72
C LEU A 172 -5.51 1.68 -8.51
N ILE A 173 -6.38 1.36 -7.55
CA ILE A 173 -6.00 0.57 -6.38
C ILE A 173 -5.76 -0.87 -6.84
N SER A 174 -4.57 -1.39 -6.58
CA SER A 174 -4.17 -2.75 -6.92
C SER A 174 -4.04 -3.66 -5.70
N GLY A 175 -4.02 -3.08 -4.50
CA GLY A 175 -3.97 -3.84 -3.27
C GLY A 175 -4.16 -2.98 -2.03
N ILE A 176 -4.63 -3.62 -0.97
CA ILE A 176 -4.84 -3.03 0.36
C ILE A 176 -4.27 -3.98 1.39
N GLN A 177 -3.50 -3.48 2.33
CA GLN A 177 -2.95 -4.26 3.44
C GLN A 177 -3.09 -3.50 4.75
N GLN A 178 -3.29 -4.23 5.84
CA GLN A 178 -3.26 -3.68 7.20
C GLN A 178 -1.82 -3.38 7.61
N ASP A 179 -1.61 -2.26 8.33
CA ASP A 179 -0.30 -1.82 8.83
C ASP A 179 -0.21 -2.01 10.36
#